data_2b9c6038057e480c70396c7933da3c5e
#
_entry.id   2b9c6038057e480c70396c7933da3c5e
#
_cell.length_a   1.000
_cell.length_b   1.000
_cell.length_c   1.000
_cell.angle_alpha   90.00
_cell.angle_beta   90.00
_cell.angle_gamma   90.00
#
_symmetry.space_group_name_H-M   'P 1'
#
loop_
_entity.id
_entity.type
_entity.pdbx_description
1 polymer ?
#
loop_
_entity_poly.entity_id
_entity_poly.type
_entity_poly.pdbx_seq_one_letter_code
_entity_poly.pdbx_strand_id
1 'polypeptide(L)'
;MRRVLVLALGFSAALYSLEARAQTLEDALVETYNTNPQILAERANLRAVDEGVSQALGGWRPTVAFAATAGREKFEATPPTTSVLSEGMTDPRTLNLLVTQPIYQGGQTVAKTAQAEDSVKAERAHLIATEGSVLFNVISAYLDVVRDQSVVELDKLSEDVLSKTLDQTRAQFRVGILTRTDVAQAEARLAAATAQRQVDEGTLQSDRANYARFVGHPPGALVQPTLRPALPMTRDEALGLAAVKNPNVISALFTEEASRDFVTATEAQLLPSVNLVGQVNRTDDPNFLPEHEITYGVIQAQLTVPIYEAGVIYSQSRQAKQQVGQSKNLTDDARRFAVQGAISAWETIQAQRANVISQITAIKADETAYEGTKAQQSVGIRTILDVLNAEQELFADRVNLVKAQHDLAVAEFNLAQQVGRLTAVDLQLPVDLYDVERYYKAVRGKWFGFGPDQ
;
A
#
# COMPACT_ATOMS: atom_id res chain seq x y z
N MET A 1 37.64 -28.08 -53.00
CA MET A 1 37.66 -26.62 -52.90
C MET A 1 36.39 -26.15 -52.17
N ARG A 2 36.44 -25.98 -50.84
CA ARG A 2 35.36 -25.52 -50.02
C ARG A 2 35.61 -24.06 -49.67
N ARG A 3 34.78 -23.13 -50.09
CA ARG A 3 34.82 -21.71 -49.68
C ARG A 3 34.02 -21.56 -48.36
N VAL A 4 34.74 -21.20 -47.32
CA VAL A 4 34.16 -20.80 -46.03
C VAL A 4 33.78 -19.32 -46.12
N LEU A 5 32.48 -19.05 -45.95
CA LEU A 5 31.92 -17.68 -45.88
C LEU A 5 31.90 -17.29 -44.39
N VAL A 6 32.74 -16.34 -44.01
CA VAL A 6 32.75 -15.72 -42.65
C VAL A 6 31.71 -14.57 -42.67
N LEU A 7 30.60 -14.74 -41.99
CA LEU A 7 29.63 -13.67 -41.69
C LEU A 7 30.11 -12.91 -40.43
N ALA A 8 30.57 -11.71 -40.63
CA ALA A 8 30.84 -10.76 -39.54
C ALA A 8 29.50 -10.12 -39.08
N LEU A 9 28.98 -10.56 -37.93
CA LEU A 9 27.88 -9.90 -37.22
C LEU A 9 28.42 -8.63 -36.55
N GLY A 10 28.17 -7.48 -37.15
CA GLY A 10 28.36 -6.18 -36.56
C GLY A 10 27.34 -5.95 -35.44
N PHE A 11 27.78 -6.06 -34.18
CA PHE A 11 27.00 -5.68 -33.01
C PHE A 11 27.07 -4.17 -32.85
N SER A 12 26.12 -3.45 -33.47
CA SER A 12 25.94 -2.01 -33.24
C SER A 12 25.34 -1.85 -31.84
N ALA A 13 26.21 -1.65 -30.84
CA ALA A 13 25.78 -1.14 -29.54
C ALA A 13 25.30 0.30 -29.72
N ALA A 14 24.01 0.49 -29.85
CA ALA A 14 23.36 1.78 -29.70
C ALA A 14 23.56 2.21 -28.24
N LEU A 15 24.58 2.99 -27.97
CA LEU A 15 24.70 3.79 -26.75
C LEU A 15 23.55 4.79 -26.76
N TYR A 16 22.44 4.42 -26.10
CA TYR A 16 21.47 5.41 -25.63
C TYR A 16 22.21 6.27 -24.62
N SER A 17 22.71 7.42 -25.06
CA SER A 17 23.03 8.51 -24.16
C SER A 17 21.71 8.90 -23.48
N LEU A 18 21.46 8.33 -22.27
CA LEU A 18 20.50 8.94 -21.33
C LEU A 18 21.08 10.33 -21.06
N GLU A 19 20.56 11.34 -21.76
CA GLU A 19 20.63 12.69 -21.25
C GLU A 19 20.13 12.63 -19.81
N ALA A 20 20.98 12.99 -18.86
CA ALA A 20 20.61 13.10 -17.45
C ALA A 20 19.62 14.27 -17.33
N ARG A 21 18.38 14.04 -17.74
CA ARG A 21 17.28 14.94 -17.45
C ARG A 21 17.19 15.03 -15.94
N ALA A 22 17.16 16.27 -15.44
CA ALA A 22 16.88 16.47 -14.02
C ALA A 22 15.53 15.82 -13.70
N GLN A 23 15.55 14.82 -12.80
CA GLN A 23 14.36 14.07 -12.41
C GLN A 23 13.58 14.90 -11.40
N THR A 24 12.34 15.23 -11.73
CA THR A 24 11.44 15.96 -10.83
C THR A 24 10.74 15.02 -9.86
N LEU A 25 10.19 15.55 -8.76
CA LEU A 25 9.35 14.79 -7.85
C LEU A 25 8.13 14.21 -8.58
N GLU A 26 7.56 14.97 -9.51
CA GLU A 26 6.41 14.55 -10.30
C GLU A 26 6.73 13.33 -11.16
N ASP A 27 7.90 13.32 -11.84
CA ASP A 27 8.37 12.17 -12.62
C ASP A 27 8.50 10.91 -11.76
N ALA A 28 9.09 11.04 -10.56
CA ALA A 28 9.24 9.94 -9.62
C ALA A 28 7.89 9.38 -9.14
N LEU A 29 6.91 10.26 -8.88
CA LEU A 29 5.56 9.85 -8.47
C LEU A 29 4.80 9.17 -9.60
N VAL A 30 4.89 9.67 -10.84
CA VAL A 30 4.30 9.07 -12.05
C VAL A 30 4.85 7.65 -12.25
N GLU A 31 6.15 7.50 -12.17
CA GLU A 31 6.79 6.20 -12.33
C GLU A 31 6.36 5.22 -11.23
N THR A 32 6.39 5.66 -9.97
CA THR A 32 5.94 4.86 -8.83
C THR A 32 4.49 4.43 -8.96
N TYR A 33 3.59 5.33 -9.35
CA TYR A 33 2.18 4.99 -9.53
C TYR A 33 1.95 3.85 -10.53
N ASN A 34 2.79 3.79 -11.58
CA ASN A 34 2.67 2.79 -12.63
C ASN A 34 3.41 1.48 -12.32
N THR A 35 4.52 1.53 -11.60
CA THR A 35 5.45 0.40 -11.50
C THR A 35 5.64 -0.16 -10.09
N ASN A 36 5.24 0.57 -9.05
CA ASN A 36 5.51 0.15 -7.68
C ASN A 36 4.79 -1.17 -7.34
N PRO A 37 5.52 -2.20 -6.86
CA PRO A 37 4.96 -3.51 -6.57
C PRO A 37 3.86 -3.51 -5.51
N GLN A 38 3.88 -2.59 -4.54
CA GLN A 38 2.86 -2.51 -3.49
C GLN A 38 1.52 -2.03 -4.05
N ILE A 39 1.53 -1.00 -4.91
CA ILE A 39 0.32 -0.52 -5.60
C ILE A 39 -0.22 -1.60 -6.53
N LEU A 40 0.66 -2.26 -7.29
CA LEU A 40 0.27 -3.34 -8.22
C LEU A 40 -0.30 -4.55 -7.48
N ALA A 41 0.28 -4.91 -6.34
CA ALA A 41 -0.23 -5.98 -5.47
C ALA A 41 -1.63 -5.65 -4.95
N GLU A 42 -1.84 -4.41 -4.49
CA GLU A 42 -3.13 -3.98 -3.96
C GLU A 42 -4.21 -3.90 -5.05
N ARG A 43 -3.85 -3.46 -6.27
CA ARG A 43 -4.75 -3.54 -7.43
C ARG A 43 -5.12 -4.99 -7.77
N ALA A 44 -4.20 -5.94 -7.60
CA ALA A 44 -4.48 -7.37 -7.77
C ALA A 44 -5.38 -7.91 -6.66
N ASN A 45 -5.16 -7.47 -5.40
CA ASN A 45 -5.99 -7.81 -4.26
C ASN A 45 -7.43 -7.31 -4.44
N LEU A 46 -7.61 -6.06 -4.86
CA LEU A 46 -8.95 -5.52 -5.19
C LEU A 46 -9.67 -6.39 -6.21
N ARG A 47 -8.98 -6.80 -7.30
CA ARG A 47 -9.59 -7.71 -8.29
C ARG A 47 -9.97 -9.06 -7.69
N ALA A 48 -9.19 -9.57 -6.74
CA ALA A 48 -9.54 -10.82 -6.04
C ALA A 48 -10.78 -10.64 -5.15
N VAL A 49 -10.92 -9.51 -4.48
CA VAL A 49 -12.11 -9.18 -3.67
C VAL A 49 -13.35 -8.94 -4.55
N ASP A 50 -13.20 -8.34 -5.74
CA ASP A 50 -14.28 -8.18 -6.72
C ASP A 50 -14.94 -9.52 -7.11
N GLU A 51 -14.17 -10.60 -7.21
CA GLU A 51 -14.68 -11.95 -7.47
C GLU A 51 -15.61 -12.46 -6.36
N GLY A 52 -15.45 -11.97 -5.13
CA GLY A 52 -16.32 -12.29 -4.01
C GLY A 52 -17.81 -11.96 -4.29
N VAL A 53 -18.08 -10.90 -5.04
CA VAL A 53 -19.43 -10.53 -5.44
C VAL A 53 -20.01 -11.54 -6.44
N SER A 54 -19.21 -11.99 -7.42
CA SER A 54 -19.64 -13.04 -8.35
C SER A 54 -19.90 -14.38 -7.65
N GLN A 55 -19.07 -14.70 -6.64
CA GLN A 55 -19.26 -15.89 -5.79
C GLN A 55 -20.56 -15.78 -4.97
N ALA A 56 -20.83 -14.64 -4.36
CA ALA A 56 -22.06 -14.41 -3.61
C ALA A 56 -23.31 -14.51 -4.50
N LEU A 57 -23.26 -13.93 -5.70
CA LEU A 57 -24.32 -14.04 -6.72
C LEU A 57 -24.53 -15.50 -7.20
N GLY A 58 -23.51 -16.36 -7.04
CA GLY A 58 -23.62 -17.80 -7.27
C GLY A 58 -24.76 -18.46 -6.49
N GLY A 59 -25.15 -17.91 -5.34
CA GLY A 59 -26.30 -18.36 -4.57
C GLY A 59 -27.66 -18.26 -5.29
N TRP A 60 -27.74 -17.54 -6.40
CA TRP A 60 -28.92 -17.50 -7.29
C TRP A 60 -28.79 -18.40 -8.51
N ARG A 61 -27.63 -19.01 -8.75
CA ARG A 61 -27.34 -19.76 -9.98
C ARG A 61 -27.66 -21.23 -9.79
N PRO A 62 -28.09 -21.94 -10.87
CA PRO A 62 -28.27 -23.38 -10.79
C PRO A 62 -26.95 -24.10 -10.62
N THR A 63 -26.95 -25.16 -9.81
CA THR A 63 -25.88 -26.15 -9.77
C THR A 63 -26.25 -27.35 -10.58
N VAL A 64 -25.32 -27.88 -11.38
CA VAL A 64 -25.50 -29.10 -12.16
C VAL A 64 -24.40 -30.09 -11.76
N ALA A 65 -24.80 -31.24 -11.26
CA ALA A 65 -23.88 -32.29 -10.84
C ALA A 65 -24.22 -33.60 -11.58
N PHE A 66 -23.18 -34.26 -12.09
CA PHE A 66 -23.25 -35.62 -12.63
C PHE A 66 -22.46 -36.55 -11.72
N ALA A 67 -23.09 -37.62 -11.26
CA ALA A 67 -22.45 -38.64 -10.45
C ALA A 67 -22.62 -40.01 -11.11
N ALA A 68 -21.55 -40.78 -11.14
CA ALA A 68 -21.57 -42.18 -11.58
C ALA A 68 -21.00 -43.05 -10.46
N THR A 69 -21.72 -44.08 -10.08
CA THR A 69 -21.27 -45.07 -9.10
C THR A 69 -21.34 -46.48 -9.68
N ALA A 70 -20.38 -47.32 -9.34
CA ALA A 70 -20.39 -48.75 -9.65
C ALA A 70 -19.87 -49.48 -8.40
N GLY A 71 -20.54 -50.54 -8.03
CA GLY A 71 -20.19 -51.32 -6.86
C GLY A 71 -20.61 -52.78 -6.98
N ARG A 72 -20.26 -53.57 -6.00
CA ARG A 72 -20.79 -54.93 -5.79
C ARG A 72 -21.47 -54.90 -4.42
N GLU A 73 -22.70 -55.38 -4.41
CA GLU A 73 -23.53 -55.42 -3.21
C GLU A 73 -24.06 -56.84 -2.98
N LYS A 74 -23.93 -57.32 -1.75
CA LYS A 74 -24.62 -58.48 -1.26
C LYS A 74 -25.85 -58.03 -0.51
N PHE A 75 -27.01 -58.53 -0.87
CA PHE A 75 -28.26 -58.26 -0.19
C PHE A 75 -28.86 -59.56 0.36
N GLU A 76 -29.56 -59.45 1.51
CA GLU A 76 -30.30 -60.52 2.14
C GLU A 76 -31.56 -59.90 2.73
N ALA A 77 -32.72 -60.45 2.41
CA ALA A 77 -34.01 -60.02 2.90
C ALA A 77 -34.62 -61.07 3.84
N THR A 78 -34.96 -60.62 5.05
CA THR A 78 -35.60 -61.48 6.05
C THR A 78 -36.80 -60.73 6.68
N PRO A 79 -38.04 -61.28 6.58
CA PRO A 79 -38.43 -62.56 5.96
C PRO A 79 -38.36 -62.53 4.44
N PRO A 80 -38.20 -63.69 3.77
CA PRO A 80 -38.15 -63.77 2.33
C PRO A 80 -39.47 -63.34 1.70
N THR A 81 -39.42 -62.54 0.62
CA THR A 81 -40.56 -62.05 -0.13
C THR A 81 -40.78 -62.94 -1.36
N THR A 82 -42.05 -63.21 -1.72
CA THR A 82 -42.38 -64.11 -2.81
C THR A 82 -42.20 -63.53 -4.20
N SER A 83 -41.94 -62.23 -4.31
CA SER A 83 -41.87 -61.51 -5.61
C SER A 83 -40.48 -60.96 -5.93
N VAL A 84 -39.49 -61.07 -5.06
CA VAL A 84 -38.12 -60.54 -5.25
C VAL A 84 -37.14 -61.59 -4.70
N LEU A 85 -35.91 -61.61 -5.20
CA LEU A 85 -34.84 -62.46 -4.66
C LEU A 85 -34.65 -62.13 -3.15
N SER A 86 -34.59 -63.20 -2.29
CA SER A 86 -34.40 -63.03 -0.84
C SER A 86 -32.93 -62.92 -0.46
N GLU A 87 -32.02 -63.37 -1.29
CA GLU A 87 -30.59 -63.30 -1.14
C GLU A 87 -29.92 -63.26 -2.49
N GLY A 88 -28.89 -62.45 -2.66
CA GLY A 88 -28.14 -62.40 -3.90
C GLY A 88 -26.97 -61.45 -3.86
N MET A 89 -26.27 -61.45 -5.00
CA MET A 89 -25.23 -60.41 -5.30
C MET A 89 -25.63 -59.67 -6.53
N THR A 90 -25.49 -58.34 -6.52
CA THR A 90 -25.72 -57.45 -7.65
C THR A 90 -24.49 -56.58 -7.87
N ASP A 91 -24.28 -56.12 -9.08
CA ASP A 91 -23.22 -55.20 -9.45
C ASP A 91 -23.87 -53.85 -9.91
N PRO A 92 -24.47 -53.07 -8.96
CA PRO A 92 -25.23 -51.89 -9.30
C PRO A 92 -24.36 -50.82 -9.94
N ARG A 93 -24.85 -50.20 -11.00
CA ARG A 93 -24.25 -49.07 -11.68
C ARG A 93 -25.28 -47.97 -11.74
N THR A 94 -24.96 -46.82 -11.12
CA THR A 94 -25.92 -45.72 -11.08
C THR A 94 -25.32 -44.47 -11.76
N LEU A 95 -26.10 -43.89 -12.65
CA LEU A 95 -25.83 -42.59 -13.27
C LEU A 95 -26.88 -41.60 -12.77
N ASN A 96 -26.43 -40.49 -12.20
CA ASN A 96 -27.31 -39.47 -11.65
C ASN A 96 -26.94 -38.10 -12.18
N LEU A 97 -27.88 -37.39 -12.80
CA LEU A 97 -27.79 -36.00 -13.18
C LEU A 97 -28.73 -35.21 -12.26
N LEU A 98 -28.17 -34.32 -11.47
CA LEU A 98 -28.87 -33.46 -10.52
C LEU A 98 -28.73 -32.00 -10.90
N VAL A 99 -29.85 -31.30 -11.03
CA VAL A 99 -29.89 -29.83 -11.23
C VAL A 99 -30.63 -29.23 -10.05
N THR A 100 -29.98 -28.32 -9.33
CA THR A 100 -30.62 -27.61 -8.22
C THR A 100 -30.60 -26.12 -8.51
N GLN A 101 -31.79 -25.49 -8.59
CA GLN A 101 -31.95 -24.07 -8.76
C GLN A 101 -32.52 -23.46 -7.47
N PRO A 102 -31.73 -22.67 -6.73
CA PRO A 102 -32.25 -21.91 -5.59
C PRO A 102 -33.25 -20.86 -6.07
N ILE A 103 -34.44 -20.87 -5.49
CA ILE A 103 -35.49 -19.88 -5.77
C ILE A 103 -35.59 -18.86 -4.64
N TYR A 104 -35.48 -19.33 -3.41
CA TYR A 104 -35.47 -18.49 -2.21
C TYR A 104 -34.58 -19.12 -1.13
N GLN A 105 -33.75 -18.30 -0.51
CA GLN A 105 -32.78 -18.73 0.50
C GLN A 105 -32.93 -17.93 1.80
N GLY A 106 -34.15 -17.60 2.20
CA GLY A 106 -34.41 -16.81 3.42
C GLY A 106 -33.79 -15.39 3.40
N GLY A 107 -33.42 -14.87 2.22
CA GLY A 107 -32.68 -13.60 2.09
C GLY A 107 -31.16 -13.73 2.23
N GLN A 108 -30.60 -14.93 2.51
CA GLN A 108 -29.17 -15.14 2.72
C GLN A 108 -28.32 -14.68 1.53
N THR A 109 -28.72 -15.02 0.30
CA THR A 109 -27.99 -14.63 -0.92
C THR A 109 -27.95 -13.12 -1.10
N VAL A 110 -29.05 -12.41 -0.77
CA VAL A 110 -29.11 -10.94 -0.81
C VAL A 110 -28.10 -10.35 0.19
N ALA A 111 -28.14 -10.82 1.44
CA ALA A 111 -27.24 -10.34 2.50
C ALA A 111 -25.77 -10.66 2.20
N LYS A 112 -25.46 -11.85 1.69
CA LYS A 112 -24.09 -12.21 1.27
C LYS A 112 -23.59 -11.34 0.10
N THR A 113 -24.49 -10.98 -0.83
CA THR A 113 -24.12 -10.10 -1.94
C THR A 113 -23.86 -8.69 -1.43
N ALA A 114 -24.68 -8.16 -0.53
CA ALA A 114 -24.46 -6.87 0.11
C ALA A 114 -23.15 -6.85 0.88
N GLN A 115 -22.88 -7.89 1.69
CA GLN A 115 -21.63 -8.06 2.41
C GLN A 115 -20.41 -8.02 1.46
N ALA A 116 -20.47 -8.74 0.33
CA ALA A 116 -19.40 -8.78 -0.64
C ALA A 116 -19.20 -7.41 -1.33
N GLU A 117 -20.31 -6.72 -1.68
CA GLU A 117 -20.24 -5.37 -2.26
C GLU A 117 -19.65 -4.35 -1.27
N ASP A 118 -19.96 -4.42 0.02
CA ASP A 118 -19.37 -3.55 1.03
C ASP A 118 -17.89 -3.91 1.30
N SER A 119 -17.54 -5.19 1.21
CA SER A 119 -16.11 -5.60 1.23
C SER A 119 -15.32 -5.02 0.05
N VAL A 120 -15.90 -4.96 -1.15
CA VAL A 120 -15.29 -4.30 -2.32
C VAL A 120 -15.11 -2.80 -2.08
N LYS A 121 -16.10 -2.11 -1.47
CA LYS A 121 -15.97 -0.69 -1.13
C LYS A 121 -14.90 -0.44 -0.09
N ALA A 122 -14.79 -1.32 0.92
CA ALA A 122 -13.73 -1.27 1.92
C ALA A 122 -12.35 -1.41 1.27
N GLU A 123 -12.20 -2.36 0.34
CA GLU A 123 -10.95 -2.61 -0.36
C GLU A 123 -10.56 -1.48 -1.32
N ARG A 124 -11.53 -0.86 -2.00
CA ARG A 124 -11.28 0.35 -2.81
C ARG A 124 -10.71 1.48 -1.95
N ALA A 125 -11.26 1.68 -0.76
CA ALA A 125 -10.73 2.68 0.17
C ALA A 125 -9.33 2.30 0.68
N HIS A 126 -9.07 1.01 0.90
CA HIS A 126 -7.76 0.50 1.29
C HIS A 126 -6.72 0.69 0.19
N LEU A 127 -7.08 0.46 -1.08
CA LEU A 127 -6.22 0.78 -2.22
C LEU A 127 -5.80 2.26 -2.24
N ILE A 128 -6.74 3.19 -1.98
CA ILE A 128 -6.45 4.63 -1.88
C ILE A 128 -5.51 4.92 -0.70
N ALA A 129 -5.70 4.26 0.44
CA ALA A 129 -4.81 4.39 1.60
C ALA A 129 -3.39 3.91 1.28
N THR A 130 -3.27 2.77 0.61
CA THR A 130 -1.99 2.20 0.16
C THR A 130 -1.30 3.11 -0.86
N GLU A 131 -2.05 3.63 -1.85
CA GLU A 131 -1.55 4.61 -2.81
C GLU A 131 -0.97 5.83 -2.08
N GLY A 132 -1.74 6.46 -1.19
CA GLY A 132 -1.29 7.62 -0.42
C GLY A 132 -0.06 7.32 0.45
N SER A 133 0.02 6.13 1.03
CA SER A 133 1.18 5.70 1.82
C SER A 133 2.44 5.52 0.95
N VAL A 134 2.31 4.88 -0.20
CA VAL A 134 3.44 4.67 -1.14
C VAL A 134 3.91 6.01 -1.70
N LEU A 135 2.98 6.87 -2.14
CA LEU A 135 3.34 8.21 -2.66
C LEU A 135 4.05 9.04 -1.57
N PHE A 136 3.57 9.00 -0.31
CA PHE A 136 4.23 9.68 0.80
C PHE A 136 5.66 9.16 1.03
N ASN A 137 5.87 7.85 1.00
CA ASN A 137 7.20 7.25 1.17
C ASN A 137 8.16 7.68 0.04
N VAL A 138 7.67 7.78 -1.20
CA VAL A 138 8.48 8.27 -2.34
C VAL A 138 8.82 9.75 -2.16
N ILE A 139 7.85 10.57 -1.75
CA ILE A 139 8.06 11.99 -1.49
C ILE A 139 9.11 12.19 -0.39
N SER A 140 9.00 11.45 0.71
CA SER A 140 9.96 11.51 1.81
C SER A 140 11.35 11.10 1.31
N ALA A 141 11.47 9.95 0.62
CA ALA A 141 12.76 9.48 0.10
C ALA A 141 13.38 10.45 -0.93
N TYR A 142 12.55 11.08 -1.77
CA TYR A 142 13.01 12.13 -2.70
C TYR A 142 13.57 13.33 -1.95
N LEU A 143 12.83 13.84 -0.97
CA LEU A 143 13.21 14.99 -0.15
C LEU A 143 14.46 14.69 0.69
N ASP A 144 14.61 13.47 1.22
CA ASP A 144 15.79 13.03 1.95
C ASP A 144 17.04 13.12 1.08
N VAL A 145 16.98 12.60 -0.16
CA VAL A 145 18.12 12.69 -1.10
C VAL A 145 18.44 14.15 -1.44
N VAL A 146 17.45 15.01 -1.67
CA VAL A 146 17.65 16.44 -1.98
C VAL A 146 18.28 17.17 -0.80
N ARG A 147 17.81 16.90 0.44
CA ARG A 147 18.41 17.41 1.68
C ARG A 147 19.87 17.02 1.78
N ASP A 148 20.18 15.72 1.64
CA ASP A 148 21.54 15.22 1.84
C ASP A 148 22.50 15.67 0.75
N GLN A 149 22.02 15.82 -0.50
CA GLN A 149 22.80 16.48 -1.55
C GLN A 149 23.21 17.90 -1.15
N SER A 150 22.25 18.67 -0.60
CA SER A 150 22.50 20.03 -0.14
C SER A 150 23.45 20.08 1.07
N VAL A 151 23.32 19.12 2.01
CA VAL A 151 24.22 19.03 3.17
C VAL A 151 25.64 18.70 2.73
N VAL A 152 25.83 17.69 1.86
CA VAL A 152 27.15 17.31 1.32
C VAL A 152 27.80 18.47 0.54
N GLU A 153 27.00 19.29 -0.15
CA GLU A 153 27.51 20.49 -0.82
C GLU A 153 28.00 21.53 0.19
N LEU A 154 27.27 21.77 1.27
CA LEU A 154 27.71 22.63 2.38
C LEU A 154 28.96 22.12 3.06
N ASP A 155 29.07 20.79 3.29
CA ASP A 155 30.25 20.15 3.86
C ASP A 155 31.50 20.42 3.00
N LYS A 156 31.39 20.25 1.68
CA LYS A 156 32.50 20.51 0.74
C LYS A 156 32.93 21.98 0.78
N LEU A 157 31.96 22.89 0.89
CA LEU A 157 32.28 24.32 1.01
C LEU A 157 33.00 24.61 2.34
N SER A 158 32.54 24.04 3.46
CA SER A 158 33.17 24.21 4.77
C SER A 158 34.58 23.61 4.78
N GLU A 159 34.76 22.40 4.23
CA GLU A 159 36.08 21.76 4.12
C GLU A 159 37.06 22.63 3.30
N ASP A 160 36.63 23.22 2.18
CA ASP A 160 37.45 24.14 1.38
C ASP A 160 37.86 25.41 2.17
N VAL A 161 36.89 26.01 2.88
CA VAL A 161 37.16 27.19 3.74
C VAL A 161 38.18 26.83 4.85
N LEU A 162 37.97 25.71 5.56
CA LEU A 162 38.88 25.25 6.63
C LEU A 162 40.25 24.89 6.10
N SER A 163 40.37 24.29 4.92
CA SER A 163 41.66 24.02 4.25
C SER A 163 42.43 25.31 3.97
N LYS A 164 41.74 26.32 3.40
CA LYS A 164 42.33 27.65 3.17
C LYS A 164 42.75 28.34 4.46
N THR A 165 41.91 28.23 5.50
CA THR A 165 42.22 28.78 6.83
C THR A 165 43.41 28.11 7.45
N LEU A 166 43.57 26.79 7.31
CA LEU A 166 44.77 26.07 7.77
C LEU A 166 46.04 26.52 7.05
N ASP A 167 45.98 26.69 5.73
CA ASP A 167 47.13 27.17 4.94
C ASP A 167 47.54 28.57 5.34
N GLN A 168 46.59 29.47 5.59
CA GLN A 168 46.87 30.80 6.12
C GLN A 168 47.49 30.75 7.52
N THR A 169 46.93 29.91 8.42
CA THR A 169 47.44 29.73 9.79
C THR A 169 48.87 29.19 9.77
N ARG A 170 49.19 28.22 8.91
CA ARG A 170 50.55 27.70 8.73
C ARG A 170 51.54 28.76 8.18
N ALA A 171 51.06 29.62 7.26
CA ALA A 171 51.89 30.71 6.76
C ALA A 171 52.17 31.76 7.85
N GLN A 172 51.20 32.11 8.66
CA GLN A 172 51.37 33.05 9.79
C GLN A 172 52.23 32.47 10.92
N PHE A 173 52.16 31.15 11.16
CA PHE A 173 53.05 30.44 12.10
C PHE A 173 54.55 30.52 11.64
N ARG A 174 54.80 30.28 10.34
CA ARG A 174 56.19 30.34 9.78
C ARG A 174 56.85 31.69 9.97
N VAL A 175 56.08 32.77 10.00
CA VAL A 175 56.59 34.15 10.25
C VAL A 175 56.47 34.58 11.70
N GLY A 176 56.10 33.66 12.62
CA GLY A 176 56.09 33.89 14.06
C GLY A 176 54.89 34.70 14.60
N ILE A 177 53.81 34.87 13.81
CA ILE A 177 52.61 35.61 14.24
C ILE A 177 51.66 34.72 15.06
N LEU A 178 51.54 33.41 14.72
CA LEU A 178 50.66 32.47 15.41
C LEU A 178 51.50 31.38 16.12
N THR A 179 50.85 30.65 17.03
CA THR A 179 51.43 29.57 17.81
C THR A 179 51.25 28.21 17.13
N ARG A 180 52.01 27.20 17.60
CA ARG A 180 51.81 25.79 17.17
C ARG A 180 50.45 25.26 17.57
N THR A 181 49.89 25.76 18.66
CA THR A 181 48.55 25.41 19.14
C THR A 181 47.47 25.86 18.15
N ASP A 182 47.59 27.06 17.55
CA ASP A 182 46.65 27.58 16.56
C ASP A 182 46.64 26.70 15.29
N VAL A 183 47.84 26.23 14.83
CA VAL A 183 47.95 25.30 13.71
C VAL A 183 47.30 23.96 14.04
N ALA A 184 47.56 23.40 15.23
CA ALA A 184 46.94 22.13 15.64
C ALA A 184 45.40 22.23 15.76
N GLN A 185 44.85 23.37 16.20
CA GLN A 185 43.42 23.59 16.22
C GLN A 185 42.79 23.64 14.81
N ALA A 186 43.44 24.36 13.87
CA ALA A 186 42.97 24.41 12.48
C ALA A 186 43.05 23.02 11.81
N GLU A 187 44.11 22.24 12.09
CA GLU A 187 44.25 20.85 11.61
C GLU A 187 43.16 19.96 12.17
N ALA A 188 42.83 20.07 13.46
CA ALA A 188 41.75 19.30 14.09
C ALA A 188 40.36 19.64 13.52
N ARG A 189 40.10 20.92 13.25
CA ARG A 189 38.85 21.35 12.63
C ARG A 189 38.67 20.84 11.20
N LEU A 190 39.71 20.91 10.38
CA LEU A 190 39.72 20.37 9.03
C LEU A 190 39.50 18.84 9.04
N ALA A 191 40.20 18.13 9.93
CA ALA A 191 40.05 16.68 10.06
C ALA A 191 38.58 16.30 10.48
N ALA A 192 37.99 17.07 11.41
CA ALA A 192 36.60 16.87 11.82
C ALA A 192 35.64 17.14 10.67
N ALA A 193 35.81 18.20 9.88
CA ALA A 193 34.98 18.52 8.72
C ALA A 193 35.08 17.44 7.62
N THR A 194 36.30 16.94 7.33
CA THR A 194 36.51 15.85 6.39
C THR A 194 35.79 14.56 6.85
N ALA A 195 35.85 14.25 8.15
CA ALA A 195 35.18 13.09 8.71
C ALA A 195 33.66 13.23 8.61
N GLN A 196 33.12 14.44 8.92
CA GLN A 196 31.67 14.70 8.81
C GLN A 196 31.19 14.56 7.37
N ARG A 197 31.88 15.15 6.39
CA ARG A 197 31.54 15.01 4.97
C ARG A 197 31.47 13.53 4.54
N GLN A 198 32.43 12.69 5.01
CA GLN A 198 32.41 11.26 4.68
C GLN A 198 31.19 10.53 5.29
N VAL A 199 30.76 10.92 6.49
CA VAL A 199 29.54 10.39 7.11
C VAL A 199 28.31 10.80 6.30
N ASP A 200 28.21 12.08 5.92
CA ASP A 200 27.08 12.60 5.18
C ASP A 200 27.01 12.08 3.73
N GLU A 201 28.16 11.84 3.09
CA GLU A 201 28.24 11.10 1.83
C GLU A 201 27.72 9.65 1.97
N GLY A 202 28.01 8.98 3.09
CA GLY A 202 27.50 7.65 3.41
C GLY A 202 25.97 7.67 3.61
N THR A 203 25.46 8.67 4.31
CA THR A 203 24.01 8.88 4.51
C THR A 203 23.31 9.11 3.17
N LEU A 204 23.84 9.98 2.32
CA LEU A 204 23.34 10.22 0.97
C LEU A 204 23.26 8.93 0.14
N GLN A 205 24.25 8.03 0.23
CA GLN A 205 24.18 6.75 -0.48
C GLN A 205 23.09 5.83 0.06
N SER A 206 22.87 5.83 1.38
CA SER A 206 21.78 5.09 2.01
C SER A 206 20.42 5.60 1.56
N ASP A 207 20.23 6.92 1.49
CA ASP A 207 18.96 7.51 1.08
C ASP A 207 18.73 7.36 -0.42
N ARG A 208 19.77 7.35 -1.23
CA ARG A 208 19.68 6.95 -2.65
C ARG A 208 19.21 5.49 -2.82
N ALA A 209 19.68 4.57 -1.98
CA ALA A 209 19.24 3.19 -2.00
C ALA A 209 17.78 3.06 -1.54
N ASN A 210 17.37 3.84 -0.53
CA ASN A 210 15.98 3.90 -0.07
C ASN A 210 15.04 4.45 -1.16
N TYR A 211 15.43 5.53 -1.84
CA TYR A 211 14.73 6.04 -3.02
C TYR A 211 14.56 4.96 -4.09
N ALA A 212 15.65 4.28 -4.45
CA ALA A 212 15.63 3.22 -5.47
C ALA A 212 14.70 2.06 -5.10
N ARG A 213 14.51 1.78 -3.80
CA ARG A 213 13.55 0.77 -3.32
C ARG A 213 12.11 1.14 -3.66
N PHE A 214 11.73 2.42 -3.57
CA PHE A 214 10.36 2.85 -3.80
C PHE A 214 10.06 3.15 -5.27
N VAL A 215 11.01 3.76 -5.99
CA VAL A 215 10.83 4.18 -7.39
C VAL A 215 11.22 3.07 -8.37
N GLY A 216 12.19 2.21 -8.00
CA GLY A 216 12.61 1.07 -8.80
C GLY A 216 13.99 1.23 -9.48
N HIS A 217 14.57 2.42 -9.47
CA HIS A 217 15.92 2.70 -9.99
C HIS A 217 16.64 3.77 -9.15
N PRO A 218 17.98 3.85 -9.21
CA PRO A 218 18.74 4.89 -8.53
C PRO A 218 18.32 6.30 -9.00
N PRO A 219 18.34 7.31 -8.10
CA PRO A 219 18.01 8.67 -8.47
C PRO A 219 19.05 9.26 -9.44
N GLY A 220 18.57 10.00 -10.43
CA GLY A 220 19.40 10.86 -11.27
C GLY A 220 19.83 12.15 -10.54
N ALA A 221 19.97 13.25 -11.29
CA ALA A 221 20.11 14.57 -10.70
C ALA A 221 18.72 15.06 -10.22
N LEU A 222 18.49 15.00 -8.89
CA LEU A 222 17.25 15.47 -8.30
C LEU A 222 17.29 16.99 -8.10
N VAL A 223 16.15 17.64 -8.30
CA VAL A 223 15.99 19.09 -8.14
C VAL A 223 15.04 19.39 -6.98
N GLN A 224 15.10 20.62 -6.44
CA GLN A 224 14.15 21.08 -5.43
C GLN A 224 12.71 20.99 -5.99
N PRO A 225 11.78 20.31 -5.27
CA PRO A 225 10.43 20.12 -5.79
C PRO A 225 9.63 21.42 -5.80
N THR A 226 8.93 21.64 -6.88
CA THR A 226 7.95 22.75 -7.02
C THR A 226 6.54 22.30 -6.66
N LEU A 227 6.28 20.98 -6.68
CA LEU A 227 5.00 20.38 -6.33
C LEU A 227 4.65 20.66 -4.88
N ARG A 228 3.45 21.14 -4.63
CA ARG A 228 2.91 21.37 -3.29
C ARG A 228 1.53 20.73 -3.17
N PRO A 229 1.22 20.08 -2.04
CA PRO A 229 -0.10 19.51 -1.83
C PRO A 229 -1.14 20.62 -1.55
N ALA A 230 -2.39 20.36 -1.91
CA ALA A 230 -3.51 21.22 -1.55
C ALA A 230 -3.87 21.01 -0.08
N LEU A 231 -3.46 21.93 0.79
CA LEU A 231 -3.70 21.86 2.22
C LEU A 231 -5.00 22.54 2.63
N PRO A 232 -5.68 22.08 3.71
CA PRO A 232 -6.79 22.80 4.32
C PRO A 232 -6.33 24.16 4.85
N MET A 233 -7.25 25.13 4.82
CA MET A 233 -6.93 26.52 5.26
C MET A 233 -6.93 26.68 6.77
N THR A 234 -7.71 25.87 7.48
CA THR A 234 -7.86 25.93 8.93
C THR A 234 -7.64 24.56 9.57
N ARG A 235 -7.27 24.60 10.86
CA ARG A 235 -7.14 23.39 11.67
C ARG A 235 -8.44 22.59 11.71
N ASP A 236 -9.57 23.26 11.94
CA ASP A 236 -10.86 22.61 12.08
C ASP A 236 -11.31 21.95 10.76
N GLU A 237 -11.00 22.57 9.63
CA GLU A 237 -11.20 21.94 8.31
C GLU A 237 -10.36 20.67 8.16
N ALA A 238 -9.09 20.71 8.59
CA ALA A 238 -8.22 19.53 8.55
C ALA A 238 -8.77 18.38 9.39
N LEU A 239 -9.25 18.66 10.61
CA LEU A 239 -9.84 17.66 11.49
C LEU A 239 -11.14 17.09 10.91
N GLY A 240 -12.00 17.95 10.37
CA GLY A 240 -13.24 17.51 9.70
C GLY A 240 -12.98 16.61 8.51
N LEU A 241 -12.01 16.95 7.67
CA LEU A 241 -11.61 16.12 6.53
C LEU A 241 -11.01 14.79 6.99
N ALA A 242 -10.10 14.79 7.94
CA ALA A 242 -9.48 13.57 8.46
C ALA A 242 -10.51 12.61 9.06
N ALA A 243 -11.50 13.11 9.80
CA ALA A 243 -12.54 12.30 10.41
C ALA A 243 -13.48 11.60 9.41
N VAL A 244 -13.63 12.15 8.18
CA VAL A 244 -14.62 11.68 7.20
C VAL A 244 -13.99 11.20 5.90
N LYS A 245 -12.92 11.85 5.43
CA LYS A 245 -12.31 11.63 4.12
C LYS A 245 -11.07 10.75 4.17
N ASN A 246 -10.50 10.47 5.35
CA ASN A 246 -9.34 9.59 5.46
C ASN A 246 -9.69 8.18 4.94
N PRO A 247 -8.93 7.64 3.98
CA PRO A 247 -9.24 6.35 3.36
C PRO A 247 -9.30 5.18 4.34
N ASN A 248 -8.49 5.20 5.42
CA ASN A 248 -8.54 4.17 6.45
C ASN A 248 -9.86 4.20 7.25
N VAL A 249 -10.41 5.41 7.49
CA VAL A 249 -11.72 5.56 8.13
C VAL A 249 -12.83 5.05 7.23
N ILE A 250 -12.78 5.35 5.93
CA ILE A 250 -13.75 4.89 4.94
C ILE A 250 -13.70 3.36 4.81
N SER A 251 -12.52 2.76 4.77
CA SER A 251 -12.34 1.31 4.73
C SER A 251 -12.92 0.64 5.98
N ALA A 252 -12.67 1.19 7.17
CA ALA A 252 -13.22 0.67 8.42
C ALA A 252 -14.76 0.77 8.46
N LEU A 253 -15.35 1.86 7.95
CA LEU A 253 -16.80 2.03 7.85
C LEU A 253 -17.44 0.94 6.97
N PHE A 254 -16.91 0.70 5.79
CA PHE A 254 -17.46 -0.35 4.92
C PHE A 254 -17.20 -1.76 5.45
N THR A 255 -16.12 -1.98 6.20
CA THR A 255 -15.88 -3.23 6.94
C THR A 255 -16.93 -3.43 8.04
N GLU A 256 -17.34 -2.36 8.72
CA GLU A 256 -18.44 -2.41 9.70
C GLU A 256 -19.77 -2.76 9.03
N GLU A 257 -20.11 -2.14 7.88
CA GLU A 257 -21.34 -2.47 7.13
C GLU A 257 -21.33 -3.91 6.64
N ALA A 258 -20.22 -4.39 6.06
CA ALA A 258 -20.06 -5.79 5.68
C ALA A 258 -20.27 -6.76 6.86
N SER A 259 -19.83 -6.38 8.08
CA SER A 259 -20.07 -7.17 9.30
C SER A 259 -21.55 -7.21 9.70
N ARG A 260 -22.30 -6.13 9.48
CA ARG A 260 -23.78 -6.09 9.71
C ARG A 260 -24.51 -6.99 8.74
N ASP A 261 -24.12 -6.97 7.46
CA ASP A 261 -24.69 -7.84 6.45
C ASP A 261 -24.39 -9.31 6.73
N PHE A 262 -23.20 -9.61 7.29
CA PHE A 262 -22.87 -10.96 7.76
C PHE A 262 -23.82 -11.44 8.88
N VAL A 263 -24.25 -10.58 9.81
CA VAL A 263 -25.28 -10.92 10.80
C VAL A 263 -26.57 -11.30 10.10
N THR A 264 -27.01 -10.47 9.15
CA THR A 264 -28.25 -10.71 8.38
C THR A 264 -28.16 -12.02 7.59
N ALA A 265 -27.02 -12.30 6.95
CA ALA A 265 -26.78 -13.53 6.22
C ALA A 265 -26.80 -14.77 7.13
N THR A 266 -26.31 -14.63 8.38
CA THR A 266 -26.33 -15.71 9.38
C THR A 266 -27.72 -15.97 9.90
N GLU A 267 -28.49 -14.92 10.23
CA GLU A 267 -29.85 -15.04 10.71
C GLU A 267 -30.80 -15.57 9.62
N ALA A 268 -30.53 -15.27 8.36
CA ALA A 268 -31.28 -15.81 7.22
C ALA A 268 -31.26 -17.34 7.14
N GLN A 269 -30.29 -18.00 7.74
CA GLN A 269 -30.22 -19.47 7.79
C GLN A 269 -31.33 -20.10 8.67
N LEU A 270 -31.97 -19.30 9.53
CA LEU A 270 -33.15 -19.71 10.30
C LEU A 270 -34.45 -19.61 9.51
N LEU A 271 -34.44 -19.01 8.33
CA LEU A 271 -35.60 -18.79 7.50
C LEU A 271 -35.81 -19.93 6.51
N PRO A 272 -37.04 -20.16 6.03
CA PRO A 272 -37.32 -21.16 5.00
C PRO A 272 -36.52 -20.95 3.74
N SER A 273 -36.13 -22.07 3.10
CA SER A 273 -35.51 -22.06 1.75
C SER A 273 -36.37 -22.86 0.77
N VAL A 274 -36.36 -22.46 -0.50
CA VAL A 274 -37.07 -23.10 -1.60
C VAL A 274 -36.10 -23.32 -2.74
N ASN A 275 -35.97 -24.61 -3.12
CA ASN A 275 -35.14 -25.01 -4.27
C ASN A 275 -36.06 -25.73 -5.30
N LEU A 276 -35.82 -25.49 -6.58
CA LEU A 276 -36.33 -26.32 -7.65
C LEU A 276 -35.26 -27.37 -7.95
N VAL A 277 -35.62 -28.66 -7.82
CA VAL A 277 -34.72 -29.80 -8.00
C VAL A 277 -35.20 -30.61 -9.18
N GLY A 278 -34.33 -30.76 -10.19
CA GLY A 278 -34.52 -31.68 -11.30
C GLY A 278 -33.50 -32.81 -11.20
N GLN A 279 -33.93 -34.05 -11.29
CA GLN A 279 -33.08 -35.21 -11.22
C GLN A 279 -33.44 -36.23 -12.26
N VAL A 280 -32.43 -36.77 -12.93
CA VAL A 280 -32.55 -37.98 -13.76
C VAL A 280 -31.58 -39.00 -13.20
N ASN A 281 -32.12 -40.18 -12.85
CA ASN A 281 -31.33 -41.29 -12.32
C ASN A 281 -31.56 -42.52 -13.20
N ARG A 282 -30.49 -43.19 -13.56
CA ARG A 282 -30.49 -44.51 -14.17
C ARG A 282 -29.65 -45.45 -13.33
N THR A 283 -30.23 -46.57 -12.95
CA THR A 283 -29.57 -47.62 -12.21
C THR A 283 -29.72 -48.94 -13.01
N ASP A 284 -28.58 -49.50 -13.41
CA ASP A 284 -28.49 -50.84 -14.00
C ASP A 284 -28.17 -51.82 -12.85
N ASP A 285 -28.79 -52.99 -12.88
CA ASP A 285 -28.64 -54.07 -11.90
C ASP A 285 -28.94 -53.64 -10.44
N PRO A 286 -30.11 -53.00 -10.17
CA PRO A 286 -30.44 -52.55 -8.84
C PRO A 286 -30.66 -53.73 -7.87
N ASN A 287 -30.52 -53.44 -6.57
CA ASN A 287 -30.77 -54.41 -5.50
C ASN A 287 -32.13 -55.08 -5.63
N PHE A 288 -32.20 -56.37 -5.40
CA PHE A 288 -33.40 -57.21 -5.52
C PHE A 288 -33.96 -57.38 -6.94
N LEU A 289 -33.37 -56.74 -7.94
CA LEU A 289 -33.79 -56.84 -9.34
C LEU A 289 -32.57 -56.97 -10.27
N PRO A 290 -31.81 -58.07 -10.19
CA PRO A 290 -30.65 -58.26 -11.06
C PRO A 290 -31.09 -58.31 -12.54
N GLU A 291 -30.20 -57.84 -13.44
CA GLU A 291 -30.44 -57.75 -14.90
C GLU A 291 -31.58 -56.77 -15.30
N HIS A 292 -31.97 -55.86 -14.39
CA HIS A 292 -32.97 -54.84 -14.70
C HIS A 292 -32.32 -53.46 -14.81
N GLU A 293 -32.95 -52.61 -15.60
CA GLU A 293 -32.63 -51.20 -15.71
C GLU A 293 -33.82 -50.36 -15.14
N ILE A 294 -33.54 -49.45 -14.26
CA ILE A 294 -34.53 -48.50 -13.75
C ILE A 294 -34.07 -47.10 -14.11
N THR A 295 -34.86 -46.40 -14.90
CA THR A 295 -34.66 -44.97 -15.18
C THR A 295 -35.87 -44.19 -14.69
N TYR A 296 -35.62 -43.15 -13.87
CA TYR A 296 -36.64 -42.20 -13.47
C TYR A 296 -36.18 -40.76 -13.58
N GLY A 297 -37.08 -39.86 -13.86
CA GLY A 297 -36.87 -38.42 -13.83
C GLY A 297 -37.88 -37.76 -12.91
N VAL A 298 -37.43 -36.75 -12.16
CA VAL A 298 -38.30 -35.98 -11.28
C VAL A 298 -37.95 -34.50 -11.38
N ILE A 299 -38.94 -33.63 -11.34
CA ILE A 299 -38.83 -32.19 -11.12
C ILE A 299 -39.72 -31.85 -9.94
N GLN A 300 -39.17 -31.27 -8.90
CA GLN A 300 -39.89 -30.95 -7.68
C GLN A 300 -39.46 -29.62 -7.06
N ALA A 301 -40.39 -28.90 -6.45
CA ALA A 301 -40.07 -27.82 -5.56
C ALA A 301 -39.86 -28.37 -4.15
N GLN A 302 -38.73 -28.07 -3.57
CA GLN A 302 -38.36 -28.51 -2.22
C GLN A 302 -38.36 -27.30 -1.29
N LEU A 303 -39.29 -27.26 -0.32
CA LEU A 303 -39.30 -26.31 0.78
C LEU A 303 -38.60 -26.95 1.98
N THR A 304 -37.58 -26.27 2.52
CA THR A 304 -36.88 -26.65 3.76
C THR A 304 -37.13 -25.57 4.80
N VAL A 305 -37.69 -25.93 5.95
CA VAL A 305 -37.90 -25.02 7.08
C VAL A 305 -37.09 -25.55 8.27
N PRO A 306 -36.00 -24.90 8.65
CA PRO A 306 -35.25 -25.31 9.83
C PRO A 306 -36.08 -24.99 11.08
N ILE A 307 -36.41 -26.02 11.90
CA ILE A 307 -37.14 -25.83 13.14
C ILE A 307 -36.20 -25.70 14.31
N TYR A 308 -35.17 -26.52 14.36
CA TYR A 308 -34.16 -26.50 15.42
C TYR A 308 -32.83 -27.07 14.93
N GLU A 309 -31.80 -26.25 14.97
CA GLU A 309 -30.43 -26.54 14.48
C GLU A 309 -29.46 -26.69 15.65
N ALA A 310 -29.84 -27.40 16.70
CA ALA A 310 -29.04 -27.65 17.91
C ALA A 310 -28.43 -26.37 18.53
N GLY A 311 -29.04 -25.21 18.30
CA GLY A 311 -28.57 -23.92 18.81
C GLY A 311 -27.36 -23.32 18.08
N VAL A 312 -26.84 -23.98 17.04
CA VAL A 312 -25.61 -23.55 16.33
C VAL A 312 -25.82 -22.17 15.68
N ILE A 313 -26.90 -21.97 14.93
CA ILE A 313 -27.14 -20.72 14.23
C ILE A 313 -27.37 -19.56 15.20
N TYR A 314 -28.06 -19.80 16.31
CA TYR A 314 -28.20 -18.79 17.38
C TYR A 314 -26.84 -18.38 17.99
N SER A 315 -25.93 -19.35 18.17
CA SER A 315 -24.57 -19.06 18.63
C SER A 315 -23.77 -18.27 17.62
N GLN A 316 -23.85 -18.65 16.33
CA GLN A 316 -23.20 -17.91 15.22
C GLN A 316 -23.74 -16.49 15.09
N SER A 317 -25.07 -16.28 15.25
CA SER A 317 -25.66 -14.93 15.24
C SER A 317 -25.14 -14.08 16.41
N ARG A 318 -25.04 -14.65 17.63
CA ARG A 318 -24.44 -13.93 18.75
C ARG A 318 -22.98 -13.59 18.49
N GLN A 319 -22.22 -14.53 17.93
CA GLN A 319 -20.81 -14.29 17.52
C GLN A 319 -20.71 -13.17 16.50
N ALA A 320 -21.50 -13.22 15.43
CA ALA A 320 -21.52 -12.19 14.40
C ALA A 320 -21.88 -10.81 14.96
N LYS A 321 -22.84 -10.72 15.91
CA LYS A 321 -23.17 -9.47 16.60
C LYS A 321 -22.00 -8.91 17.43
N GLN A 322 -21.18 -9.78 18.04
CA GLN A 322 -19.95 -9.32 18.72
C GLN A 322 -18.90 -8.84 17.73
N GLN A 323 -18.81 -9.44 16.54
CA GLN A 323 -17.93 -8.98 15.46
C GLN A 323 -18.35 -7.60 14.95
N VAL A 324 -19.67 -7.30 14.84
CA VAL A 324 -20.15 -5.93 14.54
C VAL A 324 -19.72 -4.96 15.64
N GLY A 325 -19.85 -5.35 16.92
CA GLY A 325 -19.35 -4.53 18.04
C GLY A 325 -17.86 -4.25 17.94
N GLN A 326 -17.06 -5.27 17.56
CA GLN A 326 -15.64 -5.13 17.31
C GLN A 326 -15.36 -4.15 16.16
N SER A 327 -15.99 -4.36 14.99
CA SER A 327 -15.79 -3.51 13.80
C SER A 327 -16.18 -2.06 14.08
N LYS A 328 -17.27 -1.82 14.82
CA LYS A 328 -17.66 -0.47 15.24
C LYS A 328 -16.60 0.22 16.10
N ASN A 329 -16.02 -0.50 17.07
CA ASN A 329 -14.95 0.05 17.89
C ASN A 329 -13.68 0.33 17.07
N LEU A 330 -13.37 -0.52 16.07
CA LEU A 330 -12.25 -0.29 15.16
C LEU A 330 -12.49 0.92 14.24
N THR A 331 -13.74 1.16 13.82
CA THR A 331 -14.11 2.37 13.05
C THR A 331 -13.92 3.64 13.90
N ASP A 332 -14.34 3.61 15.17
CA ASP A 332 -14.13 4.72 16.08
C ASP A 332 -12.65 4.97 16.39
N ASP A 333 -11.86 3.89 16.51
CA ASP A 333 -10.40 3.98 16.71
C ASP A 333 -9.72 4.56 15.47
N ALA A 334 -10.03 4.07 14.26
CA ALA A 334 -9.50 4.61 13.00
C ALA A 334 -9.80 6.10 12.85
N ARG A 335 -11.03 6.54 13.22
CA ARG A 335 -11.39 7.96 13.22
C ARG A 335 -10.57 8.78 14.19
N ARG A 336 -10.40 8.29 15.43
CA ARG A 336 -9.57 8.97 16.44
C ARG A 336 -8.12 9.05 16.01
N PHE A 337 -7.59 7.98 15.42
CA PHE A 337 -6.22 7.94 14.90
C PHE A 337 -6.02 8.94 13.77
N ALA A 338 -6.95 9.01 12.80
CA ALA A 338 -6.88 9.98 11.71
C ALA A 338 -6.94 11.43 12.21
N VAL A 339 -7.82 11.73 13.18
CA VAL A 339 -7.92 13.07 13.80
C VAL A 339 -6.64 13.40 14.55
N GLN A 340 -6.10 12.47 15.33
CA GLN A 340 -4.83 12.66 16.06
C GLN A 340 -3.68 12.91 15.09
N GLY A 341 -3.59 12.13 14.00
CA GLY A 341 -2.59 12.31 12.95
C GLY A 341 -2.67 13.70 12.30
N ALA A 342 -3.89 14.16 11.99
CA ALA A 342 -4.11 15.49 11.42
C ALA A 342 -3.73 16.63 12.38
N ILE A 343 -4.02 16.50 13.70
CA ILE A 343 -3.58 17.45 14.71
C ILE A 343 -2.06 17.52 14.75
N SER A 344 -1.41 16.37 14.87
CA SER A 344 0.05 16.29 14.94
C SER A 344 0.71 16.90 13.71
N ALA A 345 0.22 16.56 12.52
CA ALA A 345 0.75 17.10 11.26
C ALA A 345 0.54 18.62 11.16
N TRP A 346 -0.63 19.12 11.56
CA TRP A 346 -0.91 20.56 11.56
C TRP A 346 0.03 21.34 12.46
N GLU A 347 0.17 20.92 13.74
CA GLU A 347 1.05 21.58 14.69
C GLU A 347 2.53 21.49 14.27
N THR A 348 2.93 20.36 13.67
CA THR A 348 4.28 20.21 13.11
C THR A 348 4.54 21.21 11.99
N ILE A 349 3.58 21.44 11.07
CA ILE A 349 3.73 22.47 10.03
C ILE A 349 3.92 23.85 10.63
N GLN A 350 3.13 24.24 11.67
CA GLN A 350 3.28 25.55 12.31
C GLN A 350 4.65 25.69 12.98
N ALA A 351 5.09 24.65 13.68
CA ALA A 351 6.41 24.64 14.33
C ALA A 351 7.54 24.74 13.30
N GLN A 352 7.49 23.97 12.20
CA GLN A 352 8.54 23.99 11.18
C GLN A 352 8.56 25.32 10.39
N ARG A 353 7.41 25.94 10.13
CA ARG A 353 7.36 27.30 9.54
C ARG A 353 8.06 28.33 10.42
N ALA A 354 7.79 28.30 11.72
CA ALA A 354 8.46 29.19 12.66
C ALA A 354 9.97 28.88 12.74
N ASN A 355 10.36 27.62 12.73
CA ASN A 355 11.76 27.19 12.72
C ASN A 355 12.51 27.72 11.49
N VAL A 356 11.95 27.56 10.26
CA VAL A 356 12.56 28.08 9.03
C VAL A 356 12.79 29.60 9.11
N ILE A 357 11.81 30.37 9.61
CA ILE A 357 11.95 31.82 9.76
C ILE A 357 13.07 32.16 10.76
N SER A 358 13.14 31.42 11.88
CA SER A 358 14.18 31.61 12.91
C SER A 358 15.57 31.30 12.37
N GLN A 359 15.74 30.20 11.63
CA GLN A 359 17.03 29.81 11.03
C GLN A 359 17.50 30.85 10.00
N ILE A 360 16.62 31.37 9.15
CA ILE A 360 16.96 32.45 8.21
C ILE A 360 17.47 33.69 8.95
N THR A 361 16.87 33.99 10.10
CA THR A 361 17.27 35.16 10.92
C THR A 361 18.63 34.90 11.58
N ALA A 362 18.84 33.70 12.14
CA ALA A 362 20.11 33.29 12.76
C ALA A 362 21.24 33.36 11.75
N ILE A 363 21.08 32.75 10.56
CA ILE A 363 22.11 32.77 9.52
C ILE A 363 22.55 34.21 9.16
N LYS A 364 21.61 35.16 9.04
CA LYS A 364 21.97 36.57 8.76
C LYS A 364 22.80 37.20 9.88
N ALA A 365 22.49 36.86 11.15
CA ALA A 365 23.25 37.36 12.29
C ALA A 365 24.66 36.72 12.32
N ASP A 366 24.75 35.40 12.07
CA ASP A 366 26.00 34.67 12.08
C ASP A 366 26.91 35.05 10.91
N GLU A 367 26.36 35.32 9.73
CA GLU A 367 27.14 35.87 8.60
C GLU A 367 27.79 37.20 9.01
N THR A 368 27.04 38.09 9.67
CA THR A 368 27.59 39.35 10.16
C THR A 368 28.64 39.13 11.25
N ALA A 369 28.39 38.20 12.16
CA ALA A 369 29.29 37.86 13.25
C ALA A 369 30.59 37.23 12.71
N TYR A 370 30.49 36.30 11.77
CA TYR A 370 31.64 35.65 11.12
C TYR A 370 32.52 36.67 10.40
N GLU A 371 31.95 37.50 9.53
CA GLU A 371 32.70 38.53 8.80
C GLU A 371 33.33 39.56 9.76
N GLY A 372 32.61 39.98 10.81
CA GLY A 372 33.15 40.89 11.85
C GLY A 372 34.31 40.24 12.63
N THR A 373 34.17 38.98 13.04
CA THR A 373 35.23 38.26 13.78
C THR A 373 36.47 38.06 12.90
N LYS A 374 36.27 37.71 11.62
CA LYS A 374 37.37 37.57 10.63
C LYS A 374 38.12 38.89 10.40
N ALA A 375 37.38 40.02 10.29
CA ALA A 375 38.00 41.36 10.18
C ALA A 375 38.77 41.73 11.43
N GLN A 376 38.25 41.47 12.64
CA GLN A 376 38.94 41.71 13.90
C GLN A 376 40.17 40.83 14.10
N GLN A 377 40.12 39.58 13.63
CA GLN A 377 41.28 38.67 13.67
C GLN A 377 42.41 39.18 12.76
N SER A 378 42.11 39.71 11.58
CA SER A 378 43.12 40.24 10.66
C SER A 378 43.93 41.40 11.23
N VAL A 379 43.37 42.16 12.20
CA VAL A 379 44.05 43.21 12.92
C VAL A 379 44.54 42.83 14.34
N GLY A 380 44.43 41.54 14.68
CA GLY A 380 44.95 40.98 15.93
C GLY A 380 44.10 41.18 17.17
N ILE A 381 42.82 41.63 17.02
CA ILE A 381 41.89 41.85 18.15
C ILE A 381 41.20 40.54 18.58
N ARG A 382 41.02 39.60 17.65
CA ARG A 382 40.43 38.27 17.89
C ARG A 382 41.44 37.16 17.54
N THR A 383 41.22 35.98 18.11
CA THR A 383 41.99 34.78 17.85
C THR A 383 41.49 34.03 16.63
N ILE A 384 42.34 33.17 16.07
CA ILE A 384 41.91 32.25 15.00
C ILE A 384 40.79 31.31 15.49
N LEU A 385 40.85 30.91 16.77
CA LEU A 385 39.83 30.08 17.38
C LEU A 385 38.42 30.75 17.35
N ASP A 386 38.35 32.08 17.58
CA ASP A 386 37.09 32.83 17.49
C ASP A 386 36.52 32.78 16.07
N VAL A 387 37.36 32.86 15.03
CA VAL A 387 36.96 32.75 13.62
C VAL A 387 36.45 31.36 13.32
N LEU A 388 37.21 30.31 13.74
CA LEU A 388 36.79 28.91 13.54
C LEU A 388 35.47 28.57 14.25
N ASN A 389 35.23 29.14 15.42
CA ASN A 389 33.97 28.96 16.13
C ASN A 389 32.81 29.66 15.43
N ALA A 390 32.97 30.91 14.98
CA ALA A 390 31.93 31.64 14.23
C ALA A 390 31.61 30.96 12.89
N GLU A 391 32.62 30.42 12.22
CA GLU A 391 32.41 29.61 11.00
C GLU A 391 31.61 28.35 11.27
N GLN A 392 31.93 27.64 12.34
CA GLN A 392 31.22 26.41 12.74
C GLN A 392 29.76 26.69 13.05
N GLU A 393 29.46 27.82 13.71
CA GLU A 393 28.09 28.25 14.05
C GLU A 393 27.29 28.57 12.79
N LEU A 394 27.86 29.38 11.88
CA LEU A 394 27.25 29.70 10.60
C LEU A 394 27.01 28.45 9.75
N PHE A 395 27.98 27.53 9.71
CA PHE A 395 27.83 26.26 9.00
C PHE A 395 26.68 25.41 9.58
N ALA A 396 26.64 25.27 10.92
CA ALA A 396 25.60 24.50 11.60
C ALA A 396 24.20 25.08 11.31
N ASP A 397 24.05 26.41 11.33
CA ASP A 397 22.76 27.04 11.06
C ASP A 397 22.33 26.92 9.60
N ARG A 398 23.26 26.92 8.64
CA ARG A 398 22.96 26.63 7.24
C ARG A 398 22.47 25.19 7.05
N VAL A 399 23.10 24.22 7.70
CA VAL A 399 22.66 22.81 7.69
C VAL A 399 21.29 22.66 8.36
N ASN A 400 21.06 23.36 9.49
CA ASN A 400 19.77 23.37 10.19
C ASN A 400 18.66 23.97 9.33
N LEU A 401 18.94 25.01 8.52
CA LEU A 401 17.95 25.55 7.59
C LEU A 401 17.55 24.53 6.52
N VAL A 402 18.51 23.82 5.94
CA VAL A 402 18.24 22.76 4.95
C VAL A 402 17.35 21.67 5.56
N LYS A 403 17.65 21.23 6.79
CA LYS A 403 16.84 20.26 7.53
C LYS A 403 15.44 20.81 7.85
N ALA A 404 15.32 22.04 8.31
CA ALA A 404 14.02 22.66 8.61
C ALA A 404 13.13 22.82 7.37
N GLN A 405 13.71 23.14 6.22
CA GLN A 405 12.98 23.22 4.94
C GLN A 405 12.49 21.83 4.47
N HIS A 406 13.34 20.81 4.62
CA HIS A 406 12.96 19.42 4.38
C HIS A 406 11.80 18.99 5.29
N ASP A 407 11.94 19.17 6.60
CA ASP A 407 10.93 18.78 7.59
C ASP A 407 9.59 19.48 7.36
N LEU A 408 9.62 20.76 6.96
CA LEU A 408 8.41 21.49 6.60
C LEU A 408 7.73 20.86 5.37
N ALA A 409 8.50 20.54 4.33
CA ALA A 409 7.95 19.92 3.13
C ALA A 409 7.35 18.54 3.43
N VAL A 410 8.04 17.69 4.19
CA VAL A 410 7.53 16.37 4.61
C VAL A 410 6.26 16.52 5.44
N ALA A 411 6.21 17.49 6.38
CA ALA A 411 5.03 17.74 7.21
C ALA A 411 3.80 18.19 6.38
N GLU A 412 4.00 18.99 5.32
CA GLU A 412 2.94 19.41 4.42
C GLU A 412 2.32 18.22 3.66
N PHE A 413 3.13 17.32 3.13
CA PHE A 413 2.65 16.10 2.47
C PHE A 413 2.03 15.10 3.47
N ASN A 414 2.56 15.00 4.70
CA ASN A 414 1.97 14.18 5.74
C ASN A 414 0.55 14.67 6.08
N LEU A 415 0.33 15.99 6.24
CA LEU A 415 -1.01 16.50 6.47
C LEU A 415 -1.95 16.16 5.30
N ALA A 416 -1.50 16.28 4.05
CA ALA A 416 -2.27 15.90 2.88
C ALA A 416 -2.68 14.41 2.94
N GLN A 417 -1.78 13.53 3.37
CA GLN A 417 -2.07 12.11 3.57
C GLN A 417 -3.11 11.89 4.67
N GLN A 418 -2.96 12.54 5.83
CA GLN A 418 -3.89 12.39 6.96
C GLN A 418 -5.32 12.85 6.62
N VAL A 419 -5.46 13.88 5.79
CA VAL A 419 -6.78 14.37 5.34
C VAL A 419 -7.31 13.63 4.10
N GLY A 420 -6.58 12.62 3.61
CA GLY A 420 -7.00 11.81 2.45
C GLY A 420 -6.90 12.55 1.12
N ARG A 421 -5.95 13.50 0.98
CA ARG A 421 -5.69 14.29 -0.22
C ARG A 421 -4.29 14.05 -0.81
N LEU A 422 -3.77 12.84 -0.65
CA LEU A 422 -2.48 12.46 -1.22
C LEU A 422 -2.68 11.30 -2.21
N THR A 423 -3.37 11.58 -3.30
CA THR A 423 -3.61 10.63 -4.41
C THR A 423 -3.05 11.17 -5.71
N ALA A 424 -2.92 10.32 -6.72
CA ALA A 424 -2.52 10.75 -8.07
C ALA A 424 -3.47 11.83 -8.63
N VAL A 425 -4.76 11.77 -8.29
CA VAL A 425 -5.78 12.74 -8.68
C VAL A 425 -5.56 14.08 -7.98
N ASP A 426 -5.37 14.07 -6.66
CA ASP A 426 -5.20 15.30 -5.87
C ASP A 426 -3.90 16.03 -6.23
N LEU A 427 -2.84 15.27 -6.55
CA LEU A 427 -1.56 15.81 -7.01
C LEU A 427 -1.56 16.15 -8.51
N GLN A 428 -2.67 15.88 -9.23
CA GLN A 428 -2.82 16.13 -10.68
C GLN A 428 -1.69 15.49 -11.51
N LEU A 429 -1.28 14.27 -11.13
CA LEU A 429 -0.20 13.58 -11.84
C LEU A 429 -0.65 13.21 -13.27
N PRO A 430 0.21 13.36 -14.28
CA PRO A 430 -0.08 13.00 -15.66
C PRO A 430 0.00 11.48 -15.88
N VAL A 431 -0.93 10.73 -15.28
CA VAL A 431 -1.01 9.27 -15.32
C VAL A 431 -2.37 8.79 -15.79
N ASP A 432 -2.41 7.62 -16.41
CA ASP A 432 -3.66 6.92 -16.67
C ASP A 432 -4.19 6.37 -15.34
N LEU A 433 -5.29 6.94 -14.86
CA LEU A 433 -5.88 6.54 -13.59
C LEU A 433 -6.42 5.11 -13.66
N TYR A 434 -6.11 4.32 -12.65
CA TYR A 434 -6.63 2.97 -12.52
C TYR A 434 -8.14 2.99 -12.30
N ASP A 435 -8.90 2.41 -13.25
CA ASP A 435 -10.36 2.27 -13.14
C ASP A 435 -10.72 1.09 -12.22
N VAL A 436 -11.08 1.41 -10.98
CA VAL A 436 -11.45 0.44 -9.93
C VAL A 436 -12.76 -0.30 -10.23
N GLU A 437 -13.58 0.18 -11.21
CA GLU A 437 -14.85 -0.46 -11.55
C GLU A 437 -14.77 -1.35 -12.79
N ARG A 438 -13.74 -1.20 -13.59
CA ARG A 438 -13.62 -1.93 -14.86
C ARG A 438 -13.67 -3.44 -14.66
N TYR A 439 -12.84 -3.95 -13.76
CA TYR A 439 -12.79 -5.39 -13.48
C TYR A 439 -14.07 -5.88 -12.79
N TYR A 440 -14.54 -5.15 -11.79
CA TYR A 440 -15.80 -5.45 -11.09
C TYR A 440 -16.98 -5.62 -12.07
N LYS A 441 -17.16 -4.69 -13.01
CA LYS A 441 -18.23 -4.76 -14.03
C LYS A 441 -18.07 -5.97 -14.95
N ALA A 442 -16.84 -6.33 -15.30
CA ALA A 442 -16.55 -7.47 -16.15
C ALA A 442 -16.87 -8.83 -15.48
N VAL A 443 -16.60 -8.95 -14.17
CA VAL A 443 -16.71 -10.25 -13.48
C VAL A 443 -18.04 -10.44 -12.75
N ARG A 444 -18.75 -9.39 -12.35
CA ARG A 444 -19.98 -9.48 -11.55
C ARG A 444 -21.03 -10.42 -12.15
N GLY A 445 -21.21 -10.39 -13.45
CA GLY A 445 -22.18 -11.23 -14.19
C GLY A 445 -21.61 -12.53 -14.77
N LYS A 446 -20.33 -12.80 -14.61
CA LYS A 446 -19.64 -13.91 -15.27
C LYS A 446 -20.04 -15.26 -14.67
N TRP A 447 -20.39 -16.22 -15.54
CA TRP A 447 -20.83 -17.56 -15.14
C TRP A 447 -19.75 -18.62 -15.35
N PHE A 448 -18.92 -18.50 -16.40
CA PHE A 448 -17.93 -19.48 -16.83
C PHE A 448 -16.62 -18.80 -17.23
N GLY A 449 -15.52 -19.55 -17.16
CA GLY A 449 -14.21 -19.14 -17.63
C GLY A 449 -13.18 -19.03 -16.51
N PHE A 450 -11.92 -19.37 -16.82
CA PHE A 450 -10.79 -19.35 -15.88
C PHE A 450 -9.83 -18.18 -16.12
N GLY A 451 -10.03 -17.40 -17.18
CA GLY A 451 -9.18 -16.26 -17.50
C GLY A 451 -9.65 -14.99 -16.81
N PRO A 452 -8.75 -14.20 -16.19
CA PRO A 452 -9.05 -12.80 -15.93
C PRO A 452 -9.26 -12.12 -17.28
N ASP A 453 -10.40 -11.47 -17.48
CA ASP A 453 -10.54 -10.53 -18.59
C ASP A 453 -9.59 -9.36 -18.32
N GLN A 454 -8.58 -9.21 -19.18
CA GLN A 454 -7.56 -8.16 -19.09
C GLN A 454 -8.13 -6.79 -19.40
#